data_5d89ea8e3c2b5787e7d3e8075aabd7dd
#
_entry.id   5d89ea8e3c2b5787e7d3e8075aabd7dd
#
_cell.length_a   1.000
_cell.length_b   1.000
_cell.length_c   1.000
_cell.angle_alpha   90.00
_cell.angle_beta   90.00
_cell.angle_gamma   90.00
#
_symmetry.space_group_name_H-M   'P 1'
#
loop_
_entity.id
_entity.type
_entity.pdbx_description
1 polymer ?
#
loop_
_entity_poly.entity_id
_entity_poly.type
_entity_poly.pdbx_seq_one_letter_code
_entity_poly.pdbx_strand_id
1 'polypeptide(L)'
;MKLNFFTAIVSFSLLVNCTHENIVFNEYIDISNSQLSSLDTVVFQTNILDTSNIHDIFLQLRTSTDYKWSNMFIFSEIDFPNSKTRTDTFEIVLMDKKGHWKGNKSGIMVNYNY
;
A
#
# COMPACT_ATOMS: atom_id res chain seq x y z
N MET A 1 -13.31 -2.23 -49.89
CA MET A 1 -12.95 -0.98 -49.17
C MET A 1 -13.83 -0.67 -47.95
N LYS A 2 -14.99 -1.23 -47.79
CA LYS A 2 -15.88 -1.03 -46.62
C LYS A 2 -15.53 -1.92 -45.41
N LEU A 3 -14.85 -3.04 -45.58
CA LEU A 3 -14.50 -3.99 -44.54
C LEU A 3 -13.33 -3.48 -43.66
N ASN A 4 -12.38 -2.74 -44.23
CA ASN A 4 -11.21 -2.23 -43.52
C ASN A 4 -11.55 -1.09 -42.53
N PHE A 5 -12.62 -0.33 -42.83
CA PHE A 5 -13.04 0.77 -41.95
C PHE A 5 -13.72 0.26 -40.67
N PHE A 6 -14.50 -0.82 -40.81
CA PHE A 6 -15.18 -1.45 -39.67
C PHE A 6 -14.17 -2.15 -38.71
N THR A 7 -13.15 -2.77 -39.29
CA THR A 7 -12.05 -3.41 -38.50
C THR A 7 -11.23 -2.38 -37.73
N ALA A 8 -11.00 -1.21 -38.30
CA ALA A 8 -10.25 -0.11 -37.62
C ALA A 8 -11.04 0.48 -36.43
N ILE A 9 -12.37 0.59 -36.55
CA ILE A 9 -13.23 1.09 -35.48
C ILE A 9 -13.31 0.10 -34.31
N VAL A 10 -13.38 -1.19 -34.56
CA VAL A 10 -13.38 -2.22 -33.52
C VAL A 10 -12.03 -2.30 -32.79
N SER A 11 -10.92 -2.10 -33.50
CA SER A 11 -9.58 -2.10 -32.88
C SER A 11 -9.34 -0.90 -31.95
N PHE A 12 -9.99 0.24 -32.22
CA PHE A 12 -9.84 1.45 -31.41
C PHE A 12 -10.62 1.40 -30.09
N SER A 13 -11.72 0.65 -30.02
CA SER A 13 -12.55 0.54 -28.81
C SER A 13 -11.97 -0.35 -27.71
N LEU A 14 -10.86 -1.07 -27.94
CA LEU A 14 -10.21 -1.94 -26.96
C LEU A 14 -9.17 -1.21 -26.07
N LEU A 15 -8.94 0.09 -26.27
CA LEU A 15 -7.90 0.83 -25.57
C LEU A 15 -8.38 1.64 -24.34
N VAL A 16 -9.66 1.54 -23.98
CA VAL A 16 -10.24 2.35 -22.89
C VAL A 16 -10.56 1.50 -21.68
N ASN A 17 -9.52 0.93 -21.05
CA ASN A 17 -9.64 0.31 -19.74
C ASN A 17 -8.53 0.81 -18.81
N CYS A 18 -8.53 2.11 -18.51
CA CYS A 18 -7.82 2.65 -17.35
C CYS A 18 -8.82 2.86 -16.22
N THR A 19 -8.90 1.93 -15.28
CA THR A 19 -9.54 2.19 -13.98
C THR A 19 -8.63 3.13 -13.21
N HIS A 20 -9.05 4.36 -13.04
CA HIS A 20 -8.32 5.34 -12.24
C HIS A 20 -8.73 5.14 -10.78
N GLU A 21 -7.85 4.58 -9.97
CA GLU A 21 -8.03 4.59 -8.52
C GLU A 21 -7.85 6.04 -8.03
N ASN A 22 -8.83 6.58 -7.32
CA ASN A 22 -8.77 7.91 -6.73
C ASN A 22 -7.90 7.85 -5.46
N ILE A 23 -6.59 7.94 -5.64
CA ILE A 23 -5.65 8.05 -4.53
C ILE A 23 -5.66 9.50 -4.04
N VAL A 24 -6.10 9.71 -2.80
CA VAL A 24 -6.14 11.03 -2.15
C VAL A 24 -4.80 11.39 -1.53
N PHE A 25 -4.09 10.37 -1.00
CA PHE A 25 -2.81 10.55 -0.34
C PHE A 25 -1.95 9.31 -0.57
N ASN A 26 -0.67 9.52 -0.89
CA ASN A 26 0.31 8.45 -1.04
C ASN A 26 1.70 9.01 -0.71
N GLU A 27 2.30 8.52 0.36
CA GLU A 27 3.63 8.94 0.83
C GLU A 27 4.43 7.70 1.25
N TYR A 28 5.73 7.77 1.02
CA TYR A 28 6.69 6.73 1.41
C TYR A 28 7.75 7.35 2.31
N ILE A 29 8.07 6.66 3.40
CA ILE A 29 9.15 7.03 4.30
C ILE A 29 10.18 5.91 4.29
N ASP A 30 11.41 6.25 3.92
CA ASP A 30 12.54 5.34 4.00
C ASP A 30 13.07 5.27 5.42
N ILE A 31 13.16 4.05 5.96
CA ILE A 31 13.72 3.81 7.27
C ILE A 31 15.25 3.81 7.17
N SER A 32 15.89 4.77 7.81
CA SER A 32 17.34 4.92 7.79
C SER A 32 18.05 3.65 8.26
N ASN A 33 19.05 3.20 7.49
CA ASN A 33 19.80 1.97 7.74
C ASN A 33 18.93 0.69 7.82
N SER A 34 17.69 0.72 7.28
CA SER A 34 16.75 -0.41 7.35
C SER A 34 16.52 -0.92 8.78
N GLN A 35 16.65 -0.05 9.78
CA GLN A 35 16.45 -0.37 11.18
C GLN A 35 15.45 0.60 11.80
N LEU A 36 14.38 0.04 12.35
CA LEU A 36 13.38 0.75 13.13
C LEU A 36 13.40 0.18 14.55
N SER A 37 13.65 1.05 15.53
CA SER A 37 13.52 0.69 16.93
C SER A 37 12.05 0.62 17.33
N SER A 38 11.70 -0.22 18.29
CA SER A 38 10.35 -0.25 18.87
C SER A 38 9.94 1.06 19.57
N LEU A 39 10.88 1.97 19.77
CA LEU A 39 10.64 3.30 20.34
C LEU A 39 10.48 4.39 19.26
N ASP A 40 10.80 4.06 18.01
CA ASP A 40 10.68 5.01 16.91
C ASP A 40 9.24 5.00 16.38
N THR A 41 8.73 6.19 16.06
CA THR A 41 7.42 6.37 15.47
C THR A 41 7.57 6.98 14.09
N VAL A 42 6.94 6.36 13.09
CA VAL A 42 6.82 6.90 11.74
C VAL A 42 5.51 7.66 11.65
N VAL A 43 5.56 8.94 11.29
CA VAL A 43 4.39 9.81 11.25
C VAL A 43 4.10 10.23 9.82
N PHE A 44 2.86 10.02 9.38
CA PHE A 44 2.30 10.55 8.15
C PHE A 44 1.27 11.61 8.47
N GLN A 45 1.27 12.70 7.73
CA GLN A 45 0.30 13.78 7.92
C GLN A 45 -0.34 14.13 6.58
N THR A 46 -1.66 14.16 6.55
CA THR A 46 -2.41 14.54 5.35
C THR A 46 -3.60 15.42 5.70
N ASN A 47 -4.05 16.20 4.74
CA ASN A 47 -5.27 16.99 4.84
C ASN A 47 -6.29 16.46 3.82
N ILE A 48 -7.34 15.81 4.31
CA ILE A 48 -8.42 15.29 3.48
C ILE A 48 -9.51 16.35 3.40
N LEU A 49 -9.66 16.96 2.22
CA LEU A 49 -10.62 18.04 1.96
C LEU A 49 -12.04 17.50 1.72
N ASP A 50 -12.14 16.31 1.13
CA ASP A 50 -13.42 15.67 0.87
C ASP A 50 -13.85 14.85 2.10
N THR A 51 -14.80 15.41 2.82
CA THR A 51 -15.40 14.78 4.02
C THR A 51 -16.71 14.05 3.73
N SER A 52 -17.16 14.04 2.46
CA SER A 52 -18.43 13.40 2.07
C SER A 52 -18.23 11.93 1.74
N ASN A 53 -17.05 11.53 1.34
CA ASN A 53 -16.73 10.15 0.99
C ASN A 53 -16.04 9.39 2.14
N ILE A 54 -16.17 8.08 2.11
CA ILE A 54 -15.43 7.17 2.98
C ILE A 54 -14.05 6.97 2.36
N HIS A 55 -13.01 7.04 3.18
CA HIS A 55 -11.63 6.82 2.78
C HIS A 55 -11.09 5.57 3.46
N ASP A 56 -10.48 4.69 2.68
CA ASP A 56 -9.76 3.53 3.15
C ASP A 56 -8.27 3.88 3.33
N ILE A 57 -7.66 3.34 4.37
CA ILE A 57 -6.24 3.52 4.66
C ILE A 57 -5.53 2.20 4.42
N PHE A 58 -4.54 2.22 3.55
CA PHE A 58 -3.69 1.08 3.25
C PHE A 58 -2.27 1.35 3.74
N LEU A 59 -1.71 0.40 4.47
CA LEU A 59 -0.30 0.40 4.81
C LEU A 59 0.48 -0.42 3.78
N GLN A 60 1.43 0.22 3.11
CA GLN A 60 2.40 -0.47 2.26
C GLN A 60 3.71 -0.64 3.03
N LEU A 61 4.09 -1.89 3.25
CA LEU A 61 5.34 -2.25 3.90
C LEU A 61 6.29 -2.87 2.88
N ARG A 62 7.54 -2.40 2.86
CA ARG A 62 8.61 -3.01 2.10
C ARG A 62 9.72 -3.46 3.03
N THR A 63 10.08 -4.73 2.98
CA THR A 63 11.17 -5.32 3.77
C THR A 63 12.26 -5.89 2.88
N SER A 64 13.50 -5.97 3.40
CA SER A 64 14.56 -6.78 2.80
C SER A 64 14.30 -8.27 3.04
N THR A 65 14.78 -9.11 2.14
CA THR A 65 14.82 -10.57 2.36
C THR A 65 15.76 -11.01 3.49
N ASP A 66 16.56 -10.08 4.04
CA ASP A 66 17.41 -10.33 5.21
C ASP A 66 16.65 -10.17 6.55
N TYR A 67 15.39 -9.75 6.49
CA TYR A 67 14.56 -9.65 7.69
C TYR A 67 14.34 -11.04 8.31
N LYS A 68 14.65 -11.17 9.60
CA LYS A 68 14.82 -12.48 10.26
C LYS A 68 13.53 -13.10 10.79
N TRP A 69 12.46 -12.30 10.91
CA TRP A 69 11.23 -12.73 11.56
C TRP A 69 10.14 -13.03 10.54
N SER A 70 9.27 -13.98 10.84
CA SER A 70 8.15 -14.37 9.98
C SER A 70 6.94 -13.44 10.09
N ASN A 71 6.92 -12.55 11.07
CA ASN A 71 5.84 -11.60 11.32
C ASN A 71 6.37 -10.29 11.87
N MET A 72 5.50 -9.28 11.87
CA MET A 72 5.74 -7.96 12.45
C MET A 72 4.44 -7.46 13.09
N PHE A 73 4.52 -6.97 14.32
CA PHE A 73 3.40 -6.28 14.96
C PHE A 73 3.53 -4.79 14.75
N ILE A 74 2.43 -4.16 14.35
CA ILE A 74 2.34 -2.72 14.13
C ILE A 74 1.32 -2.14 15.10
N PHE A 75 1.74 -1.12 15.83
CA PHE A 75 0.89 -0.27 16.62
C PHE A 75 0.60 0.98 15.80
N SER A 76 -0.64 1.23 15.47
CA SER A 76 -1.04 2.42 14.73
C SER A 76 -1.88 3.34 15.59
N GLU A 77 -1.68 4.62 15.40
CA GLU A 77 -2.47 5.67 16.02
C GLU A 77 -2.91 6.67 14.95
N ILE A 78 -4.18 7.01 14.94
CA ILE A 78 -4.75 7.97 14.01
C ILE A 78 -5.38 9.09 14.82
N ASP A 79 -4.83 10.29 14.67
CA ASP A 79 -5.38 11.51 15.25
C ASP A 79 -6.29 12.22 14.26
N PHE A 80 -7.52 12.45 14.65
CA PHE A 80 -8.51 13.16 13.85
C PHE A 80 -8.59 14.64 14.23
N PRO A 81 -9.02 15.52 13.30
CA PRO A 81 -9.15 16.96 13.54
C PRO A 81 -10.07 17.33 14.70
N ASN A 82 -11.00 16.44 15.08
CA ASN A 82 -11.93 16.61 16.19
C ASN A 82 -11.35 16.20 17.55
N SER A 83 -10.04 16.08 17.67
CA SER A 83 -9.31 15.64 18.87
C SER A 83 -9.66 14.22 19.33
N LYS A 84 -10.20 13.38 18.45
CA LYS A 84 -10.35 11.95 18.69
C LYS A 84 -9.14 11.23 18.19
N THR A 85 -8.69 10.24 18.95
CA THR A 85 -7.58 9.34 18.58
C THR A 85 -8.12 7.92 18.47
N ARG A 86 -7.72 7.19 17.45
CA ARG A 86 -7.98 5.77 17.29
C ARG A 86 -6.66 5.02 17.29
N THR A 87 -6.55 4.01 18.16
CA THR A 87 -5.39 3.12 18.22
C THR A 87 -5.79 1.73 17.79
N ASP A 88 -4.96 1.10 16.98
CA ASP A 88 -5.12 -0.28 16.54
C ASP A 88 -3.77 -1.02 16.61
N THR A 89 -3.84 -2.34 16.81
CA THR A 89 -2.68 -3.22 16.76
C THR A 89 -2.97 -4.35 15.79
N PHE A 90 -2.09 -4.56 14.83
CA PHE A 90 -2.26 -5.64 13.88
C PHE A 90 -0.94 -6.37 13.60
N GLU A 91 -1.07 -7.64 13.27
CA GLU A 91 0.04 -8.50 12.91
C GLU A 91 0.15 -8.61 11.39
N ILE A 92 1.32 -8.30 10.86
CA ILE A 92 1.66 -8.55 9.47
C ILE A 92 2.42 -9.88 9.38
N VAL A 93 1.81 -10.89 8.76
CA VAL A 93 2.46 -12.17 8.53
C VAL A 93 3.30 -12.09 7.26
N LEU A 94 4.62 -12.05 7.42
CA LEU A 94 5.58 -11.84 6.33
C LEU A 94 5.92 -13.16 5.62
N MET A 95 6.03 -14.26 6.37
CA MET A 95 6.37 -15.58 5.83
C MET A 95 5.38 -16.64 6.29
N ASP A 96 5.23 -17.68 5.50
CA ASP A 96 4.50 -18.89 5.89
C ASP A 96 5.34 -19.78 6.83
N LYS A 97 4.75 -20.88 7.32
CA LYS A 97 5.43 -21.84 8.21
C LYS A 97 6.62 -22.55 7.56
N LYS A 98 6.75 -22.48 6.24
CA LYS A 98 7.86 -23.06 5.46
C LYS A 98 8.95 -22.04 5.12
N GLY A 99 8.77 -20.77 5.55
CA GLY A 99 9.70 -19.67 5.28
C GLY A 99 9.52 -19.01 3.91
N HIS A 100 8.42 -19.26 3.21
CA HIS A 100 8.12 -18.56 1.96
C HIS A 100 7.50 -17.19 2.26
N TRP A 101 7.99 -16.18 1.57
CA TRP A 101 7.46 -14.82 1.65
C TRP A 101 6.03 -14.75 1.11
N LYS A 102 5.12 -14.12 1.87
CA LYS A 102 3.72 -13.93 1.47
C LYS A 102 3.50 -12.68 0.63
N GLY A 103 4.42 -11.74 0.67
CA GLY A 103 4.40 -10.54 -0.14
C GLY A 103 4.93 -10.74 -1.56
N ASN A 104 4.81 -9.71 -2.37
CA ASN A 104 5.34 -9.69 -3.74
C ASN A 104 6.85 -9.47 -3.72
N LYS A 105 7.61 -10.53 -3.99
CA LYS A 105 9.08 -10.47 -4.01
C LYS A 105 9.59 -9.88 -5.32
N SER A 106 10.50 -8.91 -5.20
CA SER A 106 11.25 -8.31 -6.32
C SER A 106 12.72 -8.19 -5.94
N GLY A 107 13.57 -9.08 -6.47
CA GLY A 107 14.97 -9.17 -6.09
C GLY A 107 15.15 -9.49 -4.60
N ILE A 108 15.82 -8.59 -3.88
CA ILE A 108 16.07 -8.68 -2.43
C ILE A 108 15.00 -7.98 -1.58
N MET A 109 13.94 -7.45 -2.20
CA MET A 109 12.87 -6.73 -1.51
C MET A 109 11.56 -7.49 -1.62
N VAL A 110 10.73 -7.37 -0.58
CA VAL A 110 9.38 -7.95 -0.53
C VAL A 110 8.38 -6.85 -0.15
N ASN A 111 7.32 -6.73 -0.95
CA ASN A 111 6.28 -5.72 -0.78
C ASN A 111 5.00 -6.35 -0.22
N TYR A 112 4.38 -5.68 0.73
CA TYR A 112 3.11 -6.06 1.37
C TYR A 112 2.14 -4.88 1.31
N ASN A 113 0.86 -5.18 1.07
CA ASN A 113 -0.24 -4.22 1.12
C ASN A 113 -1.25 -4.70 2.17
N TYR A 114 -1.56 -3.85 3.14
CA TYR A 114 -2.49 -4.10 4.24
C TYR A 114 -3.48 -2.96 4.41
#